data_93333848d87c9215cf7f7c30d91e4311
#
_entry.id   93333848d87c9215cf7f7c30d91e4311
#
_cell.length_a   1.000
_cell.length_b   1.000
_cell.length_c   1.000
_cell.angle_alpha   90.00
_cell.angle_beta   90.00
_cell.angle_gamma   90.00
#
_symmetry.space_group_name_H-M   'P 1'
#
loop_
_entity.id
_entity.type
_entity.pdbx_description
1 polymer ?
#
loop_
_entity_poly.entity_id
_entity_poly.type
_entity_poly.pdbx_seq_one_letter_code
_entity_poly.pdbx_strand_id
1 'polypeptide(L)'
;MGGNKFTIDEYQREYKWDKQNISHLINDLLNKFRSSYKSGHSIRDVAKYEDCFLGSIILNKKDVGDNVVFSIVDGQQRITSITLLLIHVFHIGMEKNIESDILSRIKGMIESFKQVRKRLKSQQTTIDSVIA
;
A
#
# COMPACT_ATOMS: atom_id res chain seq x y z
N MET A 1 13.25 10.32 -26.28
CA MET A 1 12.58 11.32 -25.54
C MET A 1 12.26 10.96 -24.10
N GLY A 2 13.15 11.33 -23.21
CA GLY A 2 12.98 11.05 -21.79
C GLY A 2 11.80 11.76 -21.13
N GLY A 3 11.35 12.88 -21.71
CA GLY A 3 10.26 13.67 -21.14
C GLY A 3 8.93 12.96 -20.99
N ASN A 4 8.55 12.10 -21.93
CA ASN A 4 7.27 11.39 -21.88
C ASN A 4 7.21 10.41 -20.70
N LYS A 5 8.29 9.74 -20.43
CA LYS A 5 8.40 8.82 -19.31
C LYS A 5 8.26 9.54 -17.96
N PHE A 6 8.92 10.65 -17.80
CA PHE A 6 8.83 11.48 -16.61
C PHE A 6 7.42 12.00 -16.38
N THR A 7 6.74 12.39 -17.45
CA THR A 7 5.35 12.88 -17.38
C THR A 7 4.41 11.85 -16.78
N ILE A 8 4.52 10.59 -17.21
CA ILE A 8 3.69 9.50 -16.64
C ILE A 8 3.98 9.32 -15.17
N ASP A 9 5.26 9.32 -14.78
CA ASP A 9 5.68 9.15 -13.40
C ASP A 9 5.20 10.28 -12.49
N GLU A 10 5.38 11.51 -12.92
CA GLU A 10 4.92 12.69 -12.18
C GLU A 10 3.41 12.64 -11.99
N TYR A 11 2.68 12.27 -13.02
CA TYR A 11 1.22 12.12 -12.95
C TYR A 11 0.81 11.11 -11.88
N GLN A 12 1.51 9.99 -11.76
CA GLN A 12 1.21 8.94 -10.79
C GLN A 12 1.69 9.26 -9.37
N ARG A 13 2.69 10.11 -9.21
CA ARG A 13 3.24 10.50 -7.91
C ARG A 13 2.32 11.40 -7.11
N GLU A 14 1.49 12.19 -7.79
CA GLU A 14 0.59 13.11 -7.12
C GLU A 14 -0.50 12.32 -6.41
N TYR A 15 -0.67 12.58 -5.10
CA TYR A 15 -1.71 11.95 -4.33
C TYR A 15 -3.06 12.58 -4.66
N LYS A 16 -3.93 11.79 -5.29
CA LYS A 16 -5.23 12.26 -5.80
C LYS A 16 -6.44 11.69 -5.07
N TRP A 17 -6.23 10.78 -4.14
CA TRP A 17 -7.32 10.22 -3.38
C TRP A 17 -7.95 11.29 -2.49
N ASP A 18 -9.27 11.37 -2.55
CA ASP A 18 -10.06 12.27 -1.71
C ASP A 18 -10.67 11.52 -0.52
N LYS A 19 -11.45 12.24 0.28
CA LYS A 19 -12.14 11.68 1.43
C LYS A 19 -13.05 10.51 1.07
N GLN A 20 -13.68 10.57 -0.10
CA GLN A 20 -14.60 9.53 -0.55
C GLN A 20 -13.87 8.23 -0.86
N ASN A 21 -12.73 8.29 -1.54
CA ASN A 21 -11.90 7.11 -1.82
C ASN A 21 -11.45 6.42 -0.52
N ILE A 22 -11.02 7.19 0.46
CA ILE A 22 -10.59 6.68 1.77
C ILE A 22 -11.77 6.08 2.53
N SER A 23 -12.92 6.74 2.53
CA SER A 23 -14.13 6.22 3.18
C SER A 23 -14.57 4.89 2.58
N HIS A 24 -14.52 4.75 1.26
CA HIS A 24 -14.81 3.49 0.59
C HIS A 24 -13.85 2.37 1.02
N LEU A 25 -12.56 2.64 1.06
CA LEU A 25 -11.55 1.67 1.50
C LEU A 25 -11.83 1.19 2.93
N ILE A 26 -12.03 2.12 3.84
CA ILE A 26 -12.29 1.80 5.26
C ILE A 26 -13.59 1.03 5.41
N ASN A 27 -14.65 1.45 4.73
CA ASN A 27 -15.95 0.77 4.78
C ASN A 27 -15.88 -0.64 4.23
N ASP A 28 -15.18 -0.85 3.14
CA ASP A 28 -14.98 -2.18 2.55
C ASP A 28 -14.27 -3.12 3.54
N LEU A 29 -13.20 -2.65 4.18
CA LEU A 29 -12.48 -3.40 5.19
C LEU A 29 -13.38 -3.73 6.39
N LEU A 30 -14.11 -2.75 6.91
CA LEU A 30 -15.00 -2.95 8.05
C LEU A 30 -16.15 -3.89 7.72
N ASN A 31 -16.77 -3.74 6.56
CA ASN A 31 -17.87 -4.61 6.16
C ASN A 31 -17.40 -6.06 5.99
N LYS A 32 -16.24 -6.25 5.40
CA LYS A 32 -15.66 -7.59 5.24
C LYS A 32 -15.33 -8.21 6.59
N PHE A 33 -14.77 -7.46 7.51
CA PHE A 33 -14.51 -7.92 8.88
C PHE A 33 -15.80 -8.27 9.59
N ARG A 34 -16.80 -7.40 9.57
CA ARG A 34 -18.07 -7.59 10.25
C ARG A 34 -18.86 -8.79 9.73
N SER A 35 -18.70 -9.12 8.45
CA SER A 35 -19.37 -10.29 7.87
C SER A 35 -18.89 -11.61 8.48
N SER A 36 -17.70 -11.66 9.01
CA SER A 36 -17.10 -12.87 9.61
C SER A 36 -17.02 -12.81 11.13
N TYR A 37 -16.99 -11.61 11.70
CA TYR A 37 -16.83 -11.43 13.15
C TYR A 37 -18.04 -11.87 13.93
N LYS A 38 -17.80 -12.62 15.03
CA LYS A 38 -18.79 -12.97 16.03
C LYS A 38 -18.26 -12.65 17.42
N SER A 39 -19.15 -12.30 18.32
CA SER A 39 -18.78 -12.05 19.72
C SER A 39 -18.03 -13.25 20.30
N GLY A 40 -16.91 -12.97 20.98
CA GLY A 40 -16.07 -14.01 21.57
C GLY A 40 -14.94 -14.50 20.67
N HIS A 41 -14.87 -14.05 19.41
CA HIS A 41 -13.75 -14.37 18.54
C HIS A 41 -12.44 -13.73 19.05
N SER A 42 -11.36 -14.49 18.99
CA SER A 42 -10.00 -14.02 19.29
C SER A 42 -9.25 -13.63 18.00
N ILE A 43 -8.05 -13.11 18.15
CA ILE A 43 -7.17 -12.83 17.02
C ILE A 43 -6.91 -14.08 16.17
N ARG A 44 -6.84 -15.25 16.79
CA ARG A 44 -6.64 -16.53 16.07
C ARG A 44 -7.80 -16.83 15.12
N ASP A 45 -9.01 -16.45 15.50
CA ASP A 45 -10.20 -16.64 14.67
C ASP A 45 -10.18 -15.73 13.45
N VAL A 46 -9.63 -14.52 13.59
CA VAL A 46 -9.50 -13.56 12.47
C VAL A 46 -8.65 -14.13 11.35
N ALA A 47 -7.66 -14.97 11.64
CA ALA A 47 -6.82 -15.60 10.63
C ALA A 47 -7.62 -16.55 9.71
N LYS A 48 -8.80 -16.97 10.11
CA LYS A 48 -9.71 -17.84 9.34
C LYS A 48 -10.75 -17.05 8.54
N TYR A 49 -10.79 -15.75 8.68
CA TYR A 49 -11.73 -14.91 7.94
C TYR A 49 -11.36 -14.87 6.47
N GLU A 50 -12.35 -14.60 5.62
CA GLU A 50 -12.08 -14.43 4.20
C GLU A 50 -11.17 -13.24 3.95
N ASP A 51 -10.29 -13.39 2.96
CA ASP A 51 -9.43 -12.31 2.51
C ASP A 51 -10.26 -11.16 1.93
N CYS A 52 -9.79 -9.95 2.17
CA CYS A 52 -10.39 -8.76 1.60
C CYS A 52 -9.60 -8.34 0.37
N PHE A 53 -10.24 -8.40 -0.80
CA PHE A 53 -9.63 -7.92 -2.03
C PHE A 53 -9.68 -6.40 -2.07
N LEU A 54 -8.52 -5.75 -1.99
CA LEU A 54 -8.39 -4.30 -1.99
C LEU A 54 -8.12 -3.70 -3.37
N GLY A 55 -8.12 -4.53 -4.40
CA GLY A 55 -7.82 -4.13 -5.75
C GLY A 55 -6.47 -4.64 -6.23
N SER A 56 -6.20 -4.42 -7.50
CA SER A 56 -4.97 -4.86 -8.16
C SER A 56 -3.92 -3.75 -8.18
N ILE A 57 -2.66 -4.15 -8.24
CA ILE A 57 -1.56 -3.26 -8.56
C ILE A 57 -1.09 -3.64 -9.96
N ILE A 58 -1.12 -2.67 -10.88
CA ILE A 58 -0.67 -2.88 -12.24
C ILE A 58 0.77 -2.37 -12.36
N LEU A 59 1.66 -3.27 -12.75
CA LEU A 59 3.07 -2.97 -12.97
C LEU A 59 3.37 -3.00 -14.46
N ASN A 60 4.15 -2.05 -14.91
CA ASN A 60 4.74 -2.06 -16.23
C ASN A 60 6.17 -2.58 -16.11
N LYS A 61 6.46 -3.68 -16.83
CA LYS A 61 7.79 -4.26 -16.89
C LYS A 61 8.53 -3.73 -18.11
N LYS A 62 9.72 -3.19 -17.89
CA LYS A 62 10.61 -2.74 -18.99
C LYS A 62 11.95 -3.41 -18.85
N ASP A 63 12.48 -3.89 -19.98
CA ASP A 63 13.85 -4.37 -20.07
C ASP A 63 14.76 -3.20 -20.42
N VAL A 64 15.72 -2.90 -19.56
CA VAL A 64 16.70 -1.84 -19.76
C VAL A 64 18.09 -2.48 -19.70
N GLY A 65 18.63 -2.84 -20.87
CA GLY A 65 19.87 -3.62 -20.94
C GLY A 65 19.69 -5.00 -20.28
N ASP A 66 20.56 -5.33 -19.33
CA ASP A 66 20.46 -6.58 -18.56
C ASP A 66 19.55 -6.48 -17.34
N ASN A 67 18.93 -5.33 -17.11
CA ASN A 67 18.08 -5.10 -15.96
C ASN A 67 16.61 -5.12 -16.32
N VAL A 68 15.79 -5.63 -15.40
CA VAL A 68 14.34 -5.59 -15.49
C VAL A 68 13.83 -4.54 -14.51
N VAL A 69 13.03 -3.61 -15.02
CA VAL A 69 12.50 -2.52 -14.21
C VAL A 69 10.99 -2.55 -14.21
N PHE A 70 10.42 -2.38 -13.03
CA PHE A 70 8.98 -2.29 -12.84
C PHE A 70 8.58 -0.88 -12.42
N SER A 71 7.54 -0.35 -13.03
CA SER A 71 6.90 0.88 -12.59
C SER A 71 5.44 0.61 -12.25
N ILE A 72 4.92 1.27 -11.23
CA ILE A 72 3.50 1.17 -10.89
C ILE A 72 2.71 2.01 -11.87
N VAL A 73 1.86 1.36 -12.66
CA VAL A 73 0.92 2.03 -13.57
C VAL A 73 -0.37 2.38 -12.84
N ASP A 74 -0.82 1.47 -11.96
CA ASP A 74 -2.03 1.66 -11.17
C ASP A 74 -1.84 1.06 -9.78
N GLY A 75 -2.52 1.62 -8.80
CA GLY A 75 -2.48 1.16 -7.40
C GLY A 75 -1.53 1.93 -6.50
N GLN A 76 -0.78 2.90 -7.00
CA GLN A 76 0.12 3.73 -6.18
C GLN A 76 -0.64 4.52 -5.12
N GLN A 77 -1.79 5.07 -5.47
CA GLN A 77 -2.66 5.81 -4.54
C GLN A 77 -3.14 4.88 -3.42
N ARG A 78 -3.51 3.66 -3.78
CA ARG A 78 -3.99 2.65 -2.84
C ARG A 78 -2.91 2.24 -1.85
N ILE A 79 -1.70 1.95 -2.32
CA ILE A 79 -0.56 1.61 -1.46
C ILE A 79 -0.26 2.75 -0.49
N THR A 80 -0.24 3.98 -0.96
CA THR A 80 -0.01 5.16 -0.12
C THR A 80 -1.10 5.30 0.92
N SER A 81 -2.36 5.16 0.52
CA SER A 81 -3.51 5.28 1.43
C SER A 81 -3.52 4.21 2.50
N ILE A 82 -3.22 2.96 2.14
CA ILE A 82 -3.13 1.85 3.10
C ILE A 82 -1.98 2.09 4.08
N THR A 83 -0.84 2.57 3.61
CA THR A 83 0.30 2.89 4.48
C THR A 83 -0.08 3.97 5.49
N LEU A 84 -0.72 5.03 5.05
CA LEU A 84 -1.17 6.12 5.93
C LEU A 84 -2.20 5.62 6.95
N LEU A 85 -3.13 4.77 6.51
CA LEU A 85 -4.12 4.17 7.40
C LEU A 85 -3.45 3.31 8.48
N LEU A 86 -2.48 2.49 8.13
CA LEU A 86 -1.75 1.67 9.08
C LEU A 86 -0.97 2.51 10.10
N ILE A 87 -0.35 3.60 9.65
CA ILE A 87 0.34 4.53 10.53
C ILE A 87 -0.64 5.15 11.53
N HIS A 88 -1.80 5.57 11.05
CA HIS A 88 -2.83 6.15 11.91
C HIS A 88 -3.35 5.14 12.94
N VAL A 89 -3.64 3.92 12.52
CA VAL A 89 -4.07 2.83 13.40
C VAL A 89 -3.00 2.50 14.44
N PHE A 90 -1.73 2.52 14.05
CA PHE A 90 -0.61 2.31 14.97
C PHE A 90 -0.58 3.38 16.07
N HIS A 91 -0.75 4.65 15.71
CA HIS A 91 -0.78 5.75 16.67
C HIS A 91 -1.96 5.64 17.64
N ILE A 92 -3.15 5.33 17.12
CA ILE A 92 -4.33 5.10 17.97
C ILE A 92 -4.08 3.91 18.92
N GLY A 93 -3.47 2.85 18.44
CA GLY A 93 -3.14 1.69 19.25
C GLY A 93 -2.18 2.01 20.39
N MET A 94 -1.19 2.87 20.12
CA MET A 94 -0.27 3.35 21.17
C MET A 94 -1.01 4.17 22.23
N GLU A 95 -1.87 5.08 21.83
CA GLU A 95 -2.66 5.90 22.75
C GLU A 95 -3.58 5.07 23.64
N LYS A 96 -4.15 3.99 23.09
CA LYS A 96 -5.09 3.12 23.78
C LYS A 96 -4.43 1.93 24.49
N ASN A 97 -3.11 1.89 24.54
CA ASN A 97 -2.35 0.81 25.19
C ASN A 97 -2.70 -0.59 24.69
N ILE A 98 -2.84 -0.74 23.38
CA ILE A 98 -3.08 -2.05 22.76
C ILE A 98 -1.84 -2.93 22.90
N GLU A 99 -2.04 -4.25 22.95
CA GLU A 99 -0.97 -5.22 23.11
C GLU A 99 0.21 -4.98 22.16
N SER A 100 1.42 -5.08 22.70
CA SER A 100 2.65 -4.83 21.95
C SER A 100 2.83 -5.75 20.73
N ASP A 101 2.33 -6.97 20.79
CA ASP A 101 2.36 -7.91 19.68
C ASP A 101 1.59 -7.40 18.47
N ILE A 102 0.41 -6.85 18.70
CA ILE A 102 -0.44 -6.28 17.64
C ILE A 102 0.26 -5.06 17.04
N LEU A 103 0.79 -4.19 17.88
CA LEU A 103 1.53 -3.00 17.44
C LEU A 103 2.78 -3.38 16.63
N SER A 104 3.52 -4.39 17.03
CA SER A 104 4.67 -4.90 16.29
C SER A 104 4.30 -5.42 14.91
N ARG A 105 3.18 -6.12 14.80
CA ARG A 105 2.68 -6.62 13.50
C ARG A 105 2.29 -5.47 12.58
N ILE A 106 1.60 -4.47 13.09
CA ILE A 106 1.23 -3.28 12.32
C ILE A 106 2.48 -2.55 11.85
N LYS A 107 3.46 -2.38 12.73
CA LYS A 107 4.75 -1.76 12.39
C LYS A 107 5.49 -2.52 11.28
N GLY A 108 5.50 -3.85 11.35
CA GLY A 108 6.08 -4.70 10.32
C GLY A 108 5.41 -4.51 8.96
N MET A 109 4.09 -4.41 8.94
CA MET A 109 3.34 -4.13 7.70
C MET A 109 3.68 -2.76 7.13
N ILE A 110 3.78 -1.73 7.96
CA ILE A 110 4.16 -0.38 7.55
C ILE A 110 5.55 -0.39 6.89
N GLU A 111 6.51 -1.06 7.51
CA GLU A 111 7.88 -1.15 6.97
C GLU A 111 7.91 -1.89 5.63
N SER A 112 7.13 -2.95 5.49
CA SER A 112 7.03 -3.69 4.23
C SER A 112 6.50 -2.82 3.10
N PHE A 113 5.44 -2.04 3.33
CA PHE A 113 4.90 -1.12 2.33
C PHE A 113 5.88 0.00 1.99
N LYS A 114 6.60 0.52 2.97
CA LYS A 114 7.64 1.53 2.73
C LYS A 114 8.76 1.00 1.85
N GLN A 115 9.19 -0.25 2.08
CA GLN A 115 10.24 -0.87 1.26
C GLN A 115 9.79 -1.09 -0.18
N VAL A 116 8.57 -1.51 -0.41
CA VAL A 116 7.99 -1.63 -1.76
C VAL A 116 8.06 -0.30 -2.49
N ARG A 117 7.62 0.77 -1.85
CA ARG A 117 7.68 2.12 -2.43
C ARG A 117 9.12 2.55 -2.74
N LYS A 118 10.04 2.29 -1.83
CA LYS A 118 11.46 2.65 -2.00
C LYS A 118 12.08 1.92 -3.18
N ARG A 119 11.83 0.61 -3.31
CA ARG A 119 12.33 -0.19 -4.43
C ARG A 119 11.82 0.32 -5.77
N LEU A 120 10.54 0.63 -5.86
CA LEU A 120 9.95 1.15 -7.08
C LEU A 120 10.53 2.51 -7.47
N LYS A 121 10.76 3.40 -6.50
CA LYS A 121 11.43 4.67 -6.74
C LYS A 121 12.88 4.49 -7.21
N SER A 122 13.61 3.59 -6.58
CA SER A 122 15.00 3.32 -6.94
C SER A 122 15.12 2.75 -8.36
N GLN A 123 14.22 1.87 -8.73
CA GLN A 123 14.15 1.34 -10.10
C GLN A 123 13.81 2.43 -11.11
N GLN A 124 12.91 3.32 -10.77
CA GLN A 124 12.57 4.44 -11.62
C GLN A 124 13.76 5.40 -11.82
N THR A 125 14.47 5.70 -10.77
CA THR A 125 15.69 6.52 -10.85
C THR A 125 16.73 5.89 -11.77
N THR A 126 16.85 4.56 -11.74
CA THR A 126 17.76 3.83 -12.64
C THR A 126 17.35 3.99 -14.09
N ILE A 127 16.06 3.87 -14.41
CA ILE A 127 15.56 4.12 -15.76
C ILE A 127 15.89 5.56 -16.18
N ASP A 128 15.61 6.50 -15.30
CA ASP A 128 15.82 7.92 -15.56
C ASP A 128 17.30 8.22 -15.86
N SER A 129 18.20 7.59 -15.12
CA SER A 129 19.64 7.78 -15.34
C SER A 129 20.13 7.14 -16.65
N VAL A 130 19.54 6.03 -17.06
CA VAL A 130 19.93 5.36 -18.32
C VAL A 130 19.44 6.13 -19.55
N ILE A 131 18.29 6.77 -19.46
CA ILE A 131 17.69 7.49 -20.58
C ILE A 131 18.15 8.96 -20.63
N ALA A 132 18.58 9.48 -19.51
CA ALA A 132 19.19 10.80 -19.48
C ALA A 132 20.56 10.75 -20.09
#